data_280af7874067243ad2909b5481de8465
#
_entry.id   280af7874067243ad2909b5481de8465
#
_cell.length_a   1.000
_cell.length_b   1.000
_cell.length_c   1.000
_cell.angle_alpha   90.00
_cell.angle_beta   90.00
_cell.angle_gamma   90.00
#
_symmetry.space_group_name_H-M   'P 1'
#
loop_
_entity.id
_entity.type
_entity.pdbx_description
1 polymer ?
#
loop_
_entity_poly.entity_id
_entity_poly.type
_entity_poly.pdbx_seq_one_letter_code
_entity_poly.pdbx_strand_id
1 'polypeptide(L)'
;MRRMSVVMAMVLTCGAAWAQKTVTLHVATDGSAQFKTLQAAVDALPDAGGSIVMTPGVYREKVNIAKANVHIQGAGKTPGDVLLVFDANAGAWGGTGKTATLTATGDGFELRNMTVENDYSKRNPVADPNHHEGAQAVALMLRGDRDVVEHARLLGAQDTLYAGGGGHCAAQQPSWTPAPVAAGVAAEAAKTPAMTNGGACRAVRQFFRDDYIEGHVDFIFGDAVAVFQDCELHGIKNEHVYLTAQSKDTPDRASAYVFDHCRVTADDGVGELYLGRPWRPYGTVVFLNTAMYAKVQAEGWLDWAQKPGSIATATYGEYNSTGVGAAGGREKYAKRLTAAEAEQYVPAKLMAGADGWRPEGVYGDLK
;
A
#
# COMPACT_ATOMS: atom_id res chain seq x y z
N MET A 1 8.31 -49.92 -58.77
CA MET A 1 8.47 -48.68 -58.04
C MET A 1 8.00 -48.92 -56.60
N ARG A 2 8.94 -49.13 -55.67
CA ARG A 2 8.66 -49.33 -54.22
C ARG A 2 8.64 -47.96 -53.53
N ARG A 3 7.53 -47.62 -52.91
CA ARG A 3 7.44 -46.43 -52.08
C ARG A 3 7.99 -46.78 -50.70
N MET A 4 9.01 -46.06 -50.28
CA MET A 4 9.60 -46.08 -48.93
C MET A 4 8.86 -45.05 -48.07
N SER A 5 8.09 -45.53 -47.07
CA SER A 5 7.48 -44.67 -46.08
C SER A 5 8.48 -44.38 -44.95
N VAL A 6 8.86 -43.12 -44.77
CA VAL A 6 9.68 -42.69 -43.64
C VAL A 6 8.73 -42.39 -42.46
N VAL A 7 8.84 -43.18 -41.41
CA VAL A 7 8.15 -42.91 -40.13
C VAL A 7 9.07 -42.02 -39.31
N MET A 8 8.64 -40.79 -39.13
CA MET A 8 9.30 -39.79 -38.26
C MET A 8 8.85 -40.02 -36.81
N ALA A 9 9.72 -40.59 -35.98
CA ALA A 9 9.46 -40.77 -34.56
C ALA A 9 9.62 -39.39 -33.83
N MET A 10 8.52 -38.87 -33.30
CA MET A 10 8.50 -37.66 -32.48
C MET A 10 8.91 -38.03 -31.05
N VAL A 11 10.11 -37.69 -30.63
CA VAL A 11 10.58 -37.86 -29.25
C VAL A 11 9.98 -36.72 -28.41
N LEU A 12 8.95 -37.05 -27.64
CA LEU A 12 8.44 -36.18 -26.59
C LEU A 12 9.43 -36.20 -25.42
N THR A 13 10.26 -35.19 -25.31
CA THR A 13 11.03 -34.95 -24.09
C THR A 13 10.09 -34.38 -23.03
N CYS A 14 9.64 -35.23 -22.11
CA CYS A 14 8.94 -34.85 -20.90
C CYS A 14 9.96 -34.14 -19.98
N GLY A 15 10.03 -32.81 -20.06
CA GLY A 15 10.82 -32.01 -19.14
C GLY A 15 10.18 -32.10 -17.74
N ALA A 16 10.80 -32.87 -16.86
CA ALA A 16 10.44 -32.84 -15.44
C ALA A 16 10.68 -31.40 -14.91
N ALA A 17 9.60 -30.64 -14.71
CA ALA A 17 9.66 -29.41 -13.96
C ALA A 17 10.04 -29.76 -12.50
N TRP A 18 11.31 -29.58 -12.17
CA TRP A 18 11.77 -29.69 -10.79
C TRP A 18 11.04 -28.61 -10.01
N ALA A 19 10.15 -28.98 -9.09
CA ALA A 19 9.56 -28.07 -8.14
C ALA A 19 10.73 -27.44 -7.35
N GLN A 20 11.00 -26.18 -7.61
CA GLN A 20 12.05 -25.43 -6.94
C GLN A 20 11.64 -25.34 -5.47
N LYS A 21 12.42 -25.94 -4.58
CA LYS A 21 12.14 -25.92 -3.14
C LYS A 21 12.18 -24.47 -2.68
N THR A 22 11.07 -23.94 -2.20
CA THR A 22 10.99 -22.58 -1.70
C THR A 22 12.00 -22.41 -0.57
N VAL A 23 12.90 -21.45 -0.69
CA VAL A 23 13.89 -21.14 0.34
C VAL A 23 13.17 -20.43 1.49
N THR A 24 13.41 -20.87 2.72
CA THR A 24 12.97 -20.19 3.95
C THR A 24 14.19 -19.79 4.77
N LEU A 25 14.28 -18.49 5.07
CA LEU A 25 15.33 -17.90 5.89
C LEU A 25 14.74 -17.41 7.22
N HIS A 26 15.57 -17.38 8.25
CA HIS A 26 15.14 -16.97 9.60
C HIS A 26 15.94 -15.78 10.09
N VAL A 27 15.25 -14.82 10.71
CA VAL A 27 15.82 -13.57 11.26
C VAL A 27 15.51 -13.46 12.74
N ALA A 28 16.53 -13.19 13.55
CA ALA A 28 16.41 -12.92 14.96
C ALA A 28 17.46 -11.90 15.42
N THR A 29 17.04 -10.83 16.10
CA THR A 29 17.92 -9.74 16.54
C THR A 29 18.98 -10.19 17.53
N ASP A 30 18.70 -11.22 18.34
CA ASP A 30 19.61 -11.80 19.33
C ASP A 30 20.70 -12.70 18.72
N GLY A 31 20.60 -13.01 17.42
CA GLY A 31 21.52 -13.86 16.69
C GLY A 31 21.25 -15.36 16.83
N SER A 32 20.11 -15.75 17.36
CA SER A 32 19.67 -17.16 17.43
C SER A 32 19.26 -17.76 16.06
N ALA A 33 19.10 -16.89 15.03
CA ALA A 33 18.78 -17.30 13.67
C ALA A 33 19.93 -17.05 12.68
N GLN A 34 19.73 -17.41 11.41
CA GLN A 34 20.72 -17.25 10.33
C GLN A 34 21.12 -15.78 10.11
N PHE A 35 20.15 -14.87 10.25
CA PHE A 35 20.33 -13.43 10.03
C PHE A 35 19.88 -12.63 11.25
N LYS A 36 20.54 -11.48 11.48
CA LYS A 36 20.15 -10.53 12.54
C LYS A 36 19.29 -9.39 12.01
N THR A 37 19.31 -9.15 10.69
CA THR A 37 18.57 -8.07 10.03
C THR A 37 17.73 -8.63 8.89
N LEU A 38 16.59 -8.00 8.63
CA LEU A 38 15.72 -8.38 7.52
C LEU A 38 16.40 -8.11 6.17
N GLN A 39 17.11 -6.98 6.02
CA GLN A 39 17.79 -6.67 4.76
C GLN A 39 18.82 -7.73 4.39
N ALA A 40 19.61 -8.22 5.35
CA ALA A 40 20.59 -9.27 5.08
C ALA A 40 19.92 -10.60 4.63
N ALA A 41 18.76 -10.92 5.18
CA ALA A 41 17.99 -12.08 4.73
C ALA A 41 17.41 -11.87 3.32
N VAL A 42 16.88 -10.69 3.02
CA VAL A 42 16.40 -10.32 1.67
C VAL A 42 17.52 -10.42 0.63
N ASP A 43 18.70 -9.93 0.95
CA ASP A 43 19.87 -9.97 0.05
C ASP A 43 20.30 -11.42 -0.24
N ALA A 44 20.18 -12.31 0.76
CA ALA A 44 20.55 -13.73 0.66
C ALA A 44 19.50 -14.60 -0.05
N LEU A 45 18.27 -14.13 -0.27
CA LEU A 45 17.29 -14.86 -1.06
C LEU A 45 17.76 -15.03 -2.52
N PRO A 46 17.37 -16.12 -3.19
CA PRO A 46 17.56 -16.23 -4.63
C PRO A 46 16.72 -15.19 -5.39
N ASP A 47 17.06 -14.95 -6.66
CA ASP A 47 16.32 -14.00 -7.51
C ASP A 47 14.84 -14.38 -7.71
N ALA A 48 14.52 -15.67 -7.59
CA ALA A 48 13.16 -16.19 -7.66
C ALA A 48 12.30 -15.84 -6.42
N GLY A 49 12.89 -15.24 -5.39
CA GLY A 49 12.23 -14.94 -4.12
C GLY A 49 12.33 -16.08 -3.10
N GLY A 50 11.46 -16.05 -2.11
CA GLY A 50 11.40 -17.04 -1.03
C GLY A 50 10.75 -16.46 0.22
N SER A 51 10.75 -17.23 1.30
CA SER A 51 10.11 -16.88 2.56
C SER A 51 11.13 -16.44 3.61
N ILE A 52 10.75 -15.46 4.41
CA ILE A 52 11.53 -14.99 5.57
C ILE A 52 10.63 -15.03 6.80
N VAL A 53 11.10 -15.68 7.85
CA VAL A 53 10.41 -15.76 9.15
C VAL A 53 11.18 -14.95 10.18
N MET A 54 10.51 -13.97 10.77
CA MET A 54 11.08 -13.05 11.77
C MET A 54 10.60 -13.41 13.16
N THR A 55 11.53 -13.61 14.10
CA THR A 55 11.19 -13.86 15.51
C THR A 55 10.65 -12.59 16.19
N PRO A 56 9.91 -12.71 17.30
CA PRO A 56 9.55 -11.54 18.11
C PRO A 56 10.74 -10.66 18.45
N GLY A 57 10.56 -9.35 18.29
CA GLY A 57 11.61 -8.35 18.52
C GLY A 57 11.41 -7.06 17.77
N VAL A 58 12.30 -6.08 18.06
CA VAL A 58 12.33 -4.78 17.39
C VAL A 58 13.50 -4.72 16.42
N TYR A 59 13.19 -4.55 15.15
CA TYR A 59 14.14 -4.45 14.04
C TYR A 59 14.18 -3.01 13.55
N ARG A 60 15.22 -2.27 13.97
CA ARG A 60 15.39 -0.87 13.55
C ARG A 60 16.27 -0.81 12.32
N GLU A 61 15.64 -0.91 11.17
CA GLU A 61 16.32 -0.88 9.87
C GLU A 61 15.38 -0.39 8.76
N LYS A 62 15.97 0.12 7.69
CA LYS A 62 15.28 0.49 6.46
C LYS A 62 15.51 -0.61 5.44
N VAL A 63 14.43 -1.16 4.87
CA VAL A 63 14.49 -2.37 4.03
C VAL A 63 13.99 -2.10 2.62
N ASN A 64 14.75 -2.56 1.63
CA ASN A 64 14.39 -2.47 0.21
C ASN A 64 14.37 -3.86 -0.42
N ILE A 65 13.24 -4.21 -1.03
CA ILE A 65 12.98 -5.51 -1.65
C ILE A 65 12.65 -5.29 -3.13
N ALA A 66 13.61 -5.63 -4.00
CA ALA A 66 13.41 -5.58 -5.46
C ALA A 66 13.08 -6.94 -6.07
N LYS A 67 13.34 -8.02 -5.33
CA LYS A 67 13.06 -9.39 -5.76
C LYS A 67 11.56 -9.67 -5.76
N ALA A 68 11.08 -10.40 -6.75
CA ALA A 68 9.69 -10.87 -6.79
C ALA A 68 9.48 -12.07 -5.85
N ASN A 69 8.21 -12.33 -5.50
CA ASN A 69 7.79 -13.47 -4.69
C ASN A 69 8.54 -13.57 -3.35
N VAL A 70 8.70 -12.46 -2.66
CA VAL A 70 9.27 -12.42 -1.30
C VAL A 70 8.14 -12.38 -0.28
N HIS A 71 8.11 -13.37 0.61
CA HIS A 71 7.07 -13.54 1.61
C HIS A 71 7.69 -13.36 2.99
N ILE A 72 7.21 -12.38 3.77
CA ILE A 72 7.70 -12.10 5.12
C ILE A 72 6.61 -12.41 6.14
N GLN A 73 6.97 -13.19 7.16
CA GLN A 73 6.08 -13.60 8.22
C GLN A 73 6.67 -13.31 9.60
N GLY A 74 5.95 -12.58 10.43
CA GLY A 74 6.22 -12.49 11.86
C GLY A 74 5.83 -13.79 12.59
N ALA A 75 6.74 -14.37 13.36
CA ALA A 75 6.52 -15.59 14.14
C ALA A 75 5.91 -15.32 15.53
N GLY A 76 5.51 -14.08 15.83
CA GLY A 76 4.81 -13.70 17.05
C GLY A 76 3.37 -14.22 17.13
N LYS A 77 2.75 -14.11 18.29
CA LYS A 77 1.33 -14.42 18.50
C LYS A 77 0.43 -13.34 17.90
N THR A 78 0.91 -12.11 17.89
CA THR A 78 0.22 -10.93 17.37
C THR A 78 1.15 -10.13 16.45
N PRO A 79 0.63 -9.29 15.56
CA PRO A 79 1.45 -8.40 14.75
C PRO A 79 2.37 -7.49 15.55
N GLY A 80 2.01 -7.15 16.79
CA GLY A 80 2.80 -6.30 17.67
C GLY A 80 4.09 -6.94 18.21
N ASP A 81 4.20 -8.26 18.11
CA ASP A 81 5.37 -8.98 18.64
C ASP A 81 6.60 -8.81 17.73
N VAL A 82 6.42 -8.52 16.45
CA VAL A 82 7.49 -8.29 15.46
C VAL A 82 7.36 -6.89 14.90
N LEU A 83 8.26 -5.99 15.27
CA LEU A 83 8.24 -4.60 14.87
C LEU A 83 9.43 -4.26 13.96
N LEU A 84 9.17 -3.94 12.71
CA LEU A 84 10.12 -3.29 11.81
C LEU A 84 9.88 -1.78 11.86
N VAL A 85 10.89 -1.00 12.27
CA VAL A 85 10.73 0.44 12.50
C VAL A 85 11.93 1.23 12.00
N PHE A 86 11.66 2.42 11.44
CA PHE A 86 12.68 3.39 11.08
C PHE A 86 12.12 4.82 11.18
N ASP A 87 13.02 5.83 11.20
CA ASP A 87 12.65 7.25 11.28
C ASP A 87 13.23 8.03 10.09
N ALA A 88 12.47 8.11 9.02
CA ALA A 88 12.86 8.87 7.84
C ALA A 88 11.72 9.78 7.40
N ASN A 89 12.01 11.03 7.11
CA ASN A 89 11.03 12.00 6.58
C ASN A 89 11.50 12.62 5.25
N ALA A 90 10.57 13.12 4.47
CA ALA A 90 10.84 13.64 3.13
C ALA A 90 11.83 14.81 3.12
N GLY A 91 11.76 15.69 4.11
CA GLY A 91 12.67 16.83 4.23
C GLY A 91 14.14 16.44 4.41
N ALA A 92 14.42 15.42 5.24
CA ALA A 92 15.77 14.94 5.46
C ALA A 92 16.28 14.01 4.35
N TRP A 93 15.38 13.22 3.75
CA TRP A 93 15.74 12.15 2.81
C TRP A 93 15.59 12.54 1.32
N GLY A 94 15.14 13.77 1.03
CA GLY A 94 15.04 14.27 -0.34
C GLY A 94 13.82 13.73 -1.10
N GLY A 95 12.70 13.59 -0.40
CA GLY A 95 11.39 13.28 -0.96
C GLY A 95 10.71 12.05 -0.36
N THR A 96 9.39 12.04 -0.38
CA THR A 96 8.52 11.01 0.21
C THR A 96 8.89 9.60 -0.23
N GLY A 97 9.20 9.41 -1.52
CA GLY A 97 9.57 8.10 -2.07
C GLY A 97 10.83 7.46 -1.50
N LYS A 98 11.58 8.19 -0.67
CA LYS A 98 12.80 7.70 -0.02
C LYS A 98 12.64 7.43 1.46
N THR A 99 11.46 7.67 2.01
CA THR A 99 11.25 7.62 3.47
C THR A 99 10.80 6.27 3.99
N ALA A 100 10.27 5.39 3.14
CA ALA A 100 9.64 4.16 3.58
C ALA A 100 10.56 3.29 4.44
N THR A 101 10.03 2.83 5.56
CA THR A 101 10.71 1.83 6.41
C THR A 101 10.89 0.52 5.64
N LEU A 102 9.82 0.08 4.94
CA LEU A 102 9.85 -1.08 4.04
C LEU A 102 9.38 -0.68 2.65
N THR A 103 10.22 -0.91 1.65
CA THR A 103 9.87 -0.74 0.23
C THR A 103 9.89 -2.09 -0.48
N ALA A 104 8.79 -2.49 -1.13
CA ALA A 104 8.73 -3.64 -2.01
C ALA A 104 8.36 -3.20 -3.44
N THR A 105 9.23 -3.54 -4.40
CA THR A 105 9.05 -3.17 -5.81
C THR A 105 8.91 -4.37 -6.73
N GLY A 106 9.24 -5.56 -6.25
CA GLY A 106 9.03 -6.83 -6.96
C GLY A 106 7.58 -7.29 -6.86
N ASP A 107 7.07 -8.00 -7.87
CA ASP A 107 5.72 -8.54 -7.90
C ASP A 107 5.55 -9.73 -6.93
N GLY A 108 4.34 -9.89 -6.40
CA GLY A 108 4.00 -11.03 -5.53
C GLY A 108 4.62 -10.93 -4.15
N PHE A 109 4.79 -9.72 -3.63
CA PHE A 109 5.23 -9.52 -2.25
C PHE A 109 4.11 -9.89 -1.27
N GLU A 110 4.49 -10.56 -0.17
CA GLU A 110 3.57 -10.85 0.93
C GLU A 110 4.15 -10.42 2.28
N LEU A 111 3.32 -9.78 3.09
CA LEU A 111 3.63 -9.39 4.47
C LEU A 111 2.54 -9.91 5.40
N ARG A 112 2.90 -10.68 6.42
CA ARG A 112 1.92 -11.26 7.35
C ARG A 112 2.37 -11.14 8.80
N ASN A 113 1.41 -10.88 9.69
CA ASN A 113 1.53 -10.94 11.16
C ASN A 113 2.73 -10.17 11.72
N MET A 114 2.89 -8.89 11.31
CA MET A 114 3.92 -8.02 11.87
C MET A 114 3.53 -6.54 11.79
N THR A 115 4.27 -5.71 12.51
CA THR A 115 4.13 -4.26 12.48
C THR A 115 5.25 -3.64 11.65
N VAL A 116 4.87 -2.73 10.75
CA VAL A 116 5.81 -1.84 10.05
C VAL A 116 5.49 -0.40 10.46
N GLU A 117 6.48 0.29 10.99
CA GLU A 117 6.32 1.65 11.53
C GLU A 117 7.34 2.62 10.94
N ASN A 118 6.91 3.83 10.61
CA ASN A 118 7.80 4.97 10.53
C ASN A 118 7.54 5.86 11.75
N ASP A 119 8.48 5.86 12.71
CA ASP A 119 8.31 6.53 14.00
C ASP A 119 8.86 7.98 14.01
N TYR A 120 9.08 8.59 12.83
CA TYR A 120 9.60 9.94 12.70
C TYR A 120 8.80 10.95 13.53
N SER A 121 7.49 10.99 13.41
CA SER A 121 6.66 11.96 14.14
C SER A 121 6.66 11.71 15.65
N LYS A 122 6.73 10.46 16.09
CA LYS A 122 6.85 10.11 17.52
C LYS A 122 8.19 10.55 18.11
N ARG A 123 9.27 10.48 17.33
CA ARG A 123 10.62 10.89 17.74
C ARG A 123 10.85 12.40 17.63
N ASN A 124 10.05 13.09 16.83
CA ASN A 124 10.16 14.52 16.56
C ASN A 124 8.84 15.24 16.85
N PRO A 125 8.34 15.21 18.11
CA PRO A 125 7.02 15.74 18.45
C PRO A 125 6.90 17.27 18.33
N VAL A 126 8.03 17.98 18.17
CA VAL A 126 8.08 19.43 17.94
C VAL A 126 7.96 19.77 16.45
N ALA A 127 8.15 18.79 15.57
CA ALA A 127 7.78 18.94 14.18
C ALA A 127 6.27 19.16 14.15
N ASP A 128 5.82 20.39 13.80
CA ASP A 128 4.40 20.74 13.75
C ASP A 128 3.64 19.64 13.00
N PRO A 129 2.72 18.93 13.62
CA PRO A 129 1.99 17.86 12.95
C PRO A 129 1.19 18.34 11.76
N ASN A 130 0.97 19.65 11.63
CA ASN A 130 0.02 20.18 10.68
C ASN A 130 0.64 20.71 9.39
N HIS A 131 1.90 21.12 9.33
CA HIS A 131 2.40 21.86 8.15
C HIS A 131 3.91 21.85 7.92
N HIS A 132 4.69 20.87 8.34
CA HIS A 132 6.09 20.84 7.94
C HIS A 132 6.25 20.35 6.49
N GLU A 133 6.75 21.24 5.64
CA GLU A 133 7.36 20.80 4.39
C GLU A 133 8.33 19.66 4.71
N GLY A 134 8.04 18.45 4.16
CA GLY A 134 8.88 17.30 4.38
C GLY A 134 8.56 16.43 5.61
N ALA A 135 7.40 16.56 6.22
CA ALA A 135 6.96 15.67 7.31
C ALA A 135 6.50 14.28 6.83
N GLN A 136 6.27 14.08 5.53
CA GLN A 136 5.89 12.78 4.96
C GLN A 136 6.87 11.69 5.37
N ALA A 137 6.35 10.60 5.92
CA ALA A 137 7.13 9.55 6.55
C ALA A 137 6.47 8.18 6.37
N VAL A 138 6.81 7.50 5.27
CA VAL A 138 6.16 6.27 4.84
C VAL A 138 6.59 5.09 5.71
N ALA A 139 5.65 4.31 6.21
CA ALA A 139 5.94 3.04 6.85
C ALA A 139 6.14 1.94 5.79
N LEU A 140 5.14 1.73 4.94
CA LEU A 140 5.18 0.71 3.89
C LEU A 140 4.96 1.32 2.50
N MET A 141 5.84 0.98 1.57
CA MET A 141 5.72 1.34 0.15
C MET A 141 5.64 0.09 -0.72
N LEU A 142 4.51 -0.14 -1.34
CA LEU A 142 4.29 -1.22 -2.30
C LEU A 142 4.24 -0.67 -3.72
N ARG A 143 4.96 -1.33 -4.65
CA ARG A 143 5.00 -0.96 -6.06
C ARG A 143 4.88 -2.17 -7.00
N GLY A 144 4.75 -3.36 -6.44
CA GLY A 144 4.55 -4.61 -7.16
C GLY A 144 3.08 -4.85 -7.54
N ASP A 145 2.88 -5.76 -8.49
CA ASP A 145 1.57 -6.34 -8.80
C ASP A 145 1.38 -7.64 -8.01
N ARG A 146 0.15 -7.89 -7.55
CA ARG A 146 -0.23 -9.07 -6.76
C ARG A 146 0.42 -9.12 -5.38
N ASP A 147 0.59 -7.94 -4.77
CA ASP A 147 1.09 -7.86 -3.40
C ASP A 147 -0.05 -8.11 -2.40
N VAL A 148 0.27 -8.75 -1.29
CA VAL A 148 -0.66 -9.08 -0.20
C VAL A 148 -0.10 -8.61 1.13
N VAL A 149 -0.91 -7.88 1.90
CA VAL A 149 -0.64 -7.57 3.30
C VAL A 149 -1.79 -8.13 4.12
N GLU A 150 -1.47 -8.88 5.16
CA GLU A 150 -2.50 -9.57 5.92
C GLU A 150 -2.14 -9.64 7.41
N HIS A 151 -3.14 -9.33 8.24
CA HIS A 151 -3.00 -9.35 9.70
C HIS A 151 -1.76 -8.56 10.14
N ALA A 152 -1.57 -7.35 9.60
CA ALA A 152 -0.45 -6.48 9.87
C ALA A 152 -0.88 -5.17 10.53
N ARG A 153 0.09 -4.44 11.08
CA ARG A 153 -0.10 -3.08 11.56
C ARG A 153 0.84 -2.15 10.81
N LEU A 154 0.28 -1.14 10.18
CA LEU A 154 1.02 -0.10 9.45
C LEU A 154 0.87 1.20 10.24
N LEU A 155 1.96 1.61 10.88
CA LEU A 155 1.95 2.73 11.81
C LEU A 155 2.78 3.90 11.28
N GLY A 156 2.17 5.08 11.27
CA GLY A 156 2.82 6.29 10.82
C GLY A 156 2.00 7.53 11.18
N ALA A 157 2.28 8.61 10.48
CA ALA A 157 1.57 9.87 10.65
C ALA A 157 1.11 10.42 9.29
N GLN A 158 1.87 11.33 8.67
CA GLN A 158 1.60 11.73 7.29
C GLN A 158 2.18 10.72 6.30
N ASP A 159 1.39 10.31 5.31
CA ASP A 159 1.82 9.40 4.22
C ASP A 159 2.24 8.00 4.71
N THR A 160 1.48 7.35 5.58
CA THR A 160 1.86 6.05 6.20
C THR A 160 2.03 4.92 5.19
N LEU A 161 1.06 4.73 4.28
CA LEU A 161 1.03 3.65 3.29
C LEU A 161 1.00 4.19 1.87
N TYR A 162 2.04 3.89 1.09
CA TYR A 162 2.00 4.06 -0.36
C TYR A 162 1.55 2.76 -1.03
N ALA A 163 0.36 2.77 -1.62
CA ALA A 163 -0.20 1.69 -2.42
C ALA A 163 -0.24 2.12 -3.90
N GLY A 164 0.78 1.77 -4.68
CA GLY A 164 0.87 2.29 -6.04
C GLY A 164 1.85 1.56 -6.96
N GLY A 165 1.78 1.83 -8.26
CA GLY A 165 2.68 1.27 -9.27
C GLY A 165 3.96 2.08 -9.51
N GLY A 166 4.03 3.28 -8.95
CA GLY A 166 5.21 4.16 -9.09
C GLY A 166 5.39 4.80 -10.46
N GLY A 167 4.40 4.76 -11.34
CA GLY A 167 4.43 5.40 -12.65
C GLY A 167 3.31 6.42 -12.84
N HIS A 168 3.60 7.56 -13.45
CA HIS A 168 2.58 8.47 -13.97
C HIS A 168 2.29 8.09 -15.42
N CYS A 169 1.02 7.88 -15.74
CA CYS A 169 0.57 7.56 -17.11
C CYS A 169 0.47 8.81 -17.97
N ALA A 170 0.23 9.96 -17.37
CA ALA A 170 0.31 11.23 -18.06
C ALA A 170 1.77 11.65 -18.20
N ALA A 171 2.13 12.16 -19.40
CA ALA A 171 3.49 12.65 -19.73
C ALA A 171 3.90 13.91 -18.91
N GLN A 172 3.20 14.25 -17.85
CA GLN A 172 3.47 15.41 -17.03
C GLN A 172 4.42 15.06 -15.89
N GLN A 173 5.56 15.71 -15.93
CA GLN A 173 6.51 15.71 -14.81
C GLN A 173 5.88 16.30 -13.54
N PRO A 174 6.24 15.80 -12.35
CA PRO A 174 5.90 16.48 -11.11
C PRO A 174 6.44 17.91 -11.15
N SER A 175 5.62 18.86 -10.75
CA SER A 175 6.00 20.28 -10.69
C SER A 175 6.89 20.64 -9.49
N TRP A 176 7.45 19.64 -8.79
CA TRP A 176 8.28 19.87 -7.62
C TRP A 176 9.74 19.41 -7.86
N THR A 177 10.67 20.21 -7.40
CA THR A 177 12.09 19.86 -7.36
C THR A 177 12.34 19.05 -6.08
N PRO A 178 13.02 17.89 -6.14
CA PRO A 178 13.37 17.16 -4.93
C PRO A 178 14.14 18.04 -3.95
N ALA A 179 13.76 17.98 -2.67
CA ALA A 179 14.51 18.66 -1.63
C ALA A 179 15.95 18.12 -1.56
N PRO A 180 16.95 18.94 -1.21
CA PRO A 180 18.29 18.45 -0.97
C PRO A 180 18.32 17.43 0.17
N VAL A 181 19.09 16.36 -0.02
CA VAL A 181 19.23 15.32 1.01
C VAL A 181 20.05 15.87 2.18
N ALA A 182 19.57 15.67 3.42
CA ALA A 182 20.29 16.12 4.61
C ALA A 182 21.65 15.44 4.73
N ALA A 183 22.60 16.15 5.34
CA ALA A 183 23.94 15.61 5.58
C ALA A 183 23.84 14.34 6.46
N GLY A 184 24.59 13.31 6.11
CA GLY A 184 24.62 12.02 6.79
C GLY A 184 23.64 10.95 6.31
N VAL A 185 22.61 11.32 5.53
CA VAL A 185 21.65 10.33 5.00
C VAL A 185 21.79 10.10 3.49
N ALA A 186 22.69 10.82 2.81
CA ALA A 186 22.83 10.80 1.35
C ALA A 186 23.10 9.38 0.81
N ALA A 187 23.98 8.62 1.45
CA ALA A 187 24.36 7.28 1.01
C ALA A 187 23.19 6.28 1.17
N GLU A 188 22.43 6.39 2.25
CA GLU A 188 21.29 5.52 2.51
C GLU A 188 20.09 5.89 1.63
N ALA A 189 19.82 7.19 1.48
CA ALA A 189 18.79 7.68 0.56
C ALA A 189 19.05 7.27 -0.91
N ALA A 190 20.31 7.16 -1.31
CA ALA A 190 20.68 6.72 -2.66
C ALA A 190 20.38 5.23 -2.91
N LYS A 191 20.32 4.39 -1.88
CA LYS A 191 19.97 2.96 -1.98
C LYS A 191 18.47 2.74 -2.22
N THR A 192 17.63 3.71 -1.83
CA THR A 192 16.19 3.60 -2.01
C THR A 192 15.81 3.87 -3.46
N PRO A 193 15.07 2.97 -4.14
CA PRO A 193 14.63 3.21 -5.49
C PRO A 193 13.83 4.51 -5.58
N ALA A 194 14.21 5.39 -6.51
CA ALA A 194 13.44 6.59 -6.75
C ALA A 194 12.05 6.24 -7.25
N MET A 195 11.03 7.01 -6.86
CA MET A 195 9.75 6.99 -7.55
C MET A 195 9.98 7.58 -8.95
N THR A 196 10.30 6.71 -9.92
CA THR A 196 10.62 7.16 -11.27
C THR A 196 9.33 7.36 -12.07
N ASN A 197 9.25 8.49 -12.76
CA ASN A 197 8.16 8.81 -13.68
C ASN A 197 8.23 8.02 -15.00
N GLY A 198 9.07 7.01 -15.11
CA GLY A 198 9.42 6.33 -16.36
C GLY A 198 9.10 4.84 -16.43
N GLY A 199 8.40 4.29 -15.45
CA GLY A 199 7.89 2.91 -15.53
C GLY A 199 6.76 2.81 -16.56
N ALA A 200 6.65 1.67 -17.25
CA ALA A 200 5.46 1.39 -18.05
C ALA A 200 4.22 1.59 -17.18
N CYS A 201 3.22 2.28 -17.75
CA CYS A 201 1.95 2.55 -17.10
C CYS A 201 1.15 1.24 -16.97
N ARG A 202 1.49 0.43 -15.98
CA ARG A 202 0.76 -0.82 -15.69
C ARG A 202 -0.15 -0.63 -14.48
N ALA A 203 -1.29 -1.26 -14.52
CA ALA A 203 -2.08 -1.46 -13.31
C ALA A 203 -1.33 -2.44 -12.40
N VAL A 204 -1.26 -2.11 -11.12
CA VAL A 204 -0.78 -3.02 -10.09
C VAL A 204 -1.91 -3.27 -9.11
N ARG A 205 -2.05 -4.52 -8.65
CA ARG A 205 -3.10 -4.95 -7.73
C ARG A 205 -2.48 -5.26 -6.39
N GLN A 206 -3.06 -4.71 -5.35
CA GLN A 206 -2.59 -4.85 -3.98
C GLN A 206 -3.76 -5.16 -3.07
N PHE A 207 -3.65 -6.20 -2.26
CA PHE A 207 -4.70 -6.69 -1.40
C PHE A 207 -4.27 -6.61 0.07
N PHE A 208 -5.10 -5.95 0.86
CA PHE A 208 -4.92 -5.74 2.28
C PHE A 208 -6.08 -6.40 3.02
N ARG A 209 -5.80 -7.23 4.03
CA ARG A 209 -6.84 -7.91 4.78
C ARG A 209 -6.54 -7.99 6.27
N ASP A 210 -7.55 -7.65 7.09
CA ASP A 210 -7.45 -7.71 8.56
C ASP A 210 -6.27 -6.89 9.10
N ASP A 211 -5.98 -5.76 8.45
CA ASP A 211 -4.88 -4.88 8.80
C ASP A 211 -5.37 -3.69 9.63
N TYR A 212 -4.51 -3.22 10.52
CA TYR A 212 -4.66 -1.95 11.21
C TYR A 212 -3.73 -0.91 10.57
N ILE A 213 -4.31 0.18 10.05
CA ILE A 213 -3.57 1.24 9.35
C ILE A 213 -3.87 2.57 10.03
N GLU A 214 -2.86 3.22 10.60
CA GLU A 214 -3.02 4.51 11.27
C GLU A 214 -2.26 5.64 10.61
N GLY A 215 -2.78 6.86 10.77
CA GLY A 215 -2.13 8.09 10.34
C GLY A 215 -3.03 9.30 10.43
N HIS A 216 -2.56 10.43 9.92
CA HIS A 216 -3.36 11.66 9.87
C HIS A 216 -3.50 12.20 8.45
N VAL A 217 -2.54 12.88 7.87
CA VAL A 217 -2.67 13.49 6.54
C VAL A 217 -2.29 12.49 5.46
N ASP A 218 -3.23 12.22 4.54
CA ASP A 218 -2.99 11.42 3.33
C ASP A 218 -2.38 10.03 3.63
N PHE A 219 -2.82 9.39 4.73
CA PHE A 219 -2.07 8.26 5.25
C PHE A 219 -2.19 6.97 4.42
N ILE A 220 -3.11 6.91 3.43
CA ILE A 220 -3.14 5.88 2.38
C ILE A 220 -3.12 6.61 1.03
N PHE A 221 -2.03 6.50 0.29
CA PHE A 221 -1.86 7.25 -0.96
C PHE A 221 -1.22 6.42 -2.06
N GLY A 222 -1.31 6.89 -3.31
CA GLY A 222 -0.76 6.19 -4.48
C GLY A 222 -1.83 5.88 -5.53
N ASP A 223 -1.53 4.97 -6.46
CA ASP A 223 -2.26 4.78 -7.70
C ASP A 223 -2.54 3.31 -8.08
N ALA A 224 -2.44 2.39 -7.12
CA ALA A 224 -2.77 0.98 -7.32
C ALA A 224 -4.27 0.74 -7.54
N VAL A 225 -4.62 -0.42 -8.04
CA VAL A 225 -5.89 -1.07 -7.75
C VAL A 225 -5.71 -1.75 -6.39
N ALA A 226 -6.07 -1.07 -5.32
CA ALA A 226 -5.90 -1.57 -3.97
C ALA A 226 -7.25 -1.88 -3.33
N VAL A 227 -7.39 -3.08 -2.80
CA VAL A 227 -8.56 -3.52 -2.03
C VAL A 227 -8.15 -3.71 -0.58
N PHE A 228 -8.88 -3.06 0.30
CA PHE A 228 -8.78 -3.18 1.75
C PHE A 228 -10.03 -3.90 2.24
N GLN A 229 -9.88 -5.07 2.82
CA GLN A 229 -10.97 -5.92 3.27
C GLN A 229 -10.82 -6.22 4.76
N ASP A 230 -11.89 -5.99 5.53
CA ASP A 230 -11.91 -6.18 6.99
C ASP A 230 -10.86 -5.34 7.76
N CYS A 231 -10.30 -4.29 7.15
CA CYS A 231 -9.26 -3.47 7.75
C CYS A 231 -9.82 -2.41 8.71
N GLU A 232 -9.01 -1.98 9.65
CA GLU A 232 -9.25 -0.80 10.48
C GLU A 232 -8.41 0.37 10.00
N LEU A 233 -9.07 1.49 9.66
CA LEU A 233 -8.46 2.74 9.25
C LEU A 233 -8.59 3.72 10.41
N HIS A 234 -7.48 4.01 11.08
CA HIS A 234 -7.46 4.79 12.32
C HIS A 234 -6.85 6.17 12.14
N GLY A 235 -7.66 7.20 12.34
CA GLY A 235 -7.19 8.59 12.35
C GLY A 235 -6.52 8.91 13.69
N ILE A 236 -5.20 9.12 13.71
CA ILE A 236 -4.49 9.59 14.92
C ILE A 236 -4.72 11.08 15.13
N LYS A 237 -4.58 11.54 16.39
CA LYS A 237 -4.84 12.91 16.79
C LYS A 237 -4.09 13.95 15.95
N ASN A 238 -4.83 14.76 15.23
CA ASN A 238 -4.35 15.89 14.41
C ASN A 238 -5.49 16.86 14.15
N GLU A 239 -5.19 18.10 13.74
CA GLU A 239 -6.20 19.10 13.34
C GLU A 239 -6.95 18.63 12.09
N HIS A 240 -6.23 18.08 11.10
CA HIS A 240 -6.80 17.53 9.87
C HIS A 240 -6.37 16.08 9.66
N VAL A 241 -7.32 15.22 9.38
CA VAL A 241 -7.11 13.81 9.03
C VAL A 241 -7.74 13.53 7.66
N TYR A 242 -6.93 13.09 6.72
CA TYR A 242 -7.36 12.61 5.40
C TYR A 242 -6.98 11.15 5.27
N LEU A 243 -7.97 10.24 5.21
CA LEU A 243 -7.70 8.81 5.12
C LEU A 243 -6.94 8.49 3.83
N THR A 244 -7.38 9.09 2.71
CA THR A 244 -6.84 8.74 1.39
C THR A 244 -6.41 9.95 0.57
N ALA A 245 -5.34 9.78 -0.21
CA ALA A 245 -4.90 10.67 -1.27
C ALA A 245 -4.62 9.86 -2.55
N GLN A 246 -5.67 9.36 -3.18
CA GLN A 246 -5.57 8.51 -4.37
C GLN A 246 -5.15 9.32 -5.60
N SER A 247 -4.26 8.77 -6.44
CA SER A 247 -3.56 9.51 -7.48
C SER A 247 -3.75 9.00 -8.91
N LYS A 248 -4.92 8.49 -9.24
CA LYS A 248 -5.27 8.18 -10.62
C LYS A 248 -5.16 9.44 -11.47
N ASP A 249 -4.32 9.43 -12.49
CA ASP A 249 -3.92 10.59 -13.28
C ASP A 249 -4.60 10.69 -14.65
N THR A 250 -5.16 9.57 -15.15
CA THR A 250 -5.92 9.54 -16.40
C THR A 250 -7.22 8.74 -16.23
N PRO A 251 -8.29 9.08 -16.97
CA PRO A 251 -9.58 8.43 -16.81
C PRO A 251 -9.55 6.93 -17.13
N ASP A 252 -8.70 6.51 -18.08
CA ASP A 252 -8.66 5.15 -18.62
C ASP A 252 -7.78 4.20 -17.80
N ARG A 253 -7.01 4.73 -16.84
CA ARG A 253 -6.14 3.91 -16.00
C ARG A 253 -6.95 3.05 -15.04
N ALA A 254 -6.64 1.75 -14.97
CA ALA A 254 -7.13 0.90 -13.90
C ALA A 254 -6.40 1.28 -12.60
N SER A 255 -7.09 2.00 -11.74
CA SER A 255 -6.60 2.48 -10.45
C SER A 255 -7.79 2.86 -9.58
N ALA A 256 -7.90 2.29 -8.40
CA ALA A 256 -8.94 2.59 -7.43
C ALA A 256 -8.55 2.07 -6.05
N TYR A 257 -8.99 2.74 -5.00
CA TYR A 257 -8.99 2.19 -3.64
C TYR A 257 -10.42 1.77 -3.29
N VAL A 258 -10.56 0.53 -2.84
CA VAL A 258 -11.85 0.01 -2.38
C VAL A 258 -11.68 -0.53 -0.97
N PHE A 259 -12.48 0.00 -0.06
CA PHE A 259 -12.57 -0.40 1.33
C PHE A 259 -13.85 -1.18 1.53
N ASP A 260 -13.74 -2.48 1.78
CA ASP A 260 -14.90 -3.37 1.95
C ASP A 260 -14.91 -4.00 3.34
N HIS A 261 -16.05 -3.91 4.05
CA HIS A 261 -16.22 -4.35 5.42
C HIS A 261 -15.20 -3.75 6.41
N CYS A 262 -14.63 -2.58 6.08
CA CYS A 262 -13.67 -1.90 6.94
C CYS A 262 -14.32 -1.18 8.12
N ARG A 263 -13.48 -0.75 9.06
CA ARG A 263 -13.86 0.14 10.16
C ARG A 263 -13.08 1.43 10.04
N VAL A 264 -13.75 2.57 10.23
CA VAL A 264 -13.10 3.88 10.37
C VAL A 264 -13.22 4.30 11.82
N THR A 265 -12.09 4.44 12.48
CA THR A 265 -11.96 4.86 13.89
C THR A 265 -11.04 6.06 14.00
N ALA A 266 -11.00 6.72 15.15
CA ALA A 266 -10.09 7.84 15.39
C ALA A 266 -9.82 8.01 16.88
N ASP A 267 -8.68 8.64 17.18
CA ASP A 267 -8.34 9.10 18.51
C ASP A 267 -9.34 10.16 19.02
N ASP A 268 -9.46 10.24 20.33
CA ASP A 268 -10.13 11.38 20.96
C ASP A 268 -9.41 12.69 20.66
N GLY A 269 -10.19 13.71 20.23
CA GLY A 269 -9.65 15.03 19.93
C GLY A 269 -9.02 15.18 18.54
N VAL A 270 -9.32 14.25 17.62
CA VAL A 270 -9.16 14.50 16.18
C VAL A 270 -10.04 15.69 15.79
N GLY A 271 -9.49 16.62 15.01
CA GLY A 271 -10.22 17.79 14.51
C GLY A 271 -11.14 17.43 13.35
N GLU A 272 -10.77 17.78 12.13
CA GLU A 272 -11.55 17.48 10.93
C GLU A 272 -11.09 16.16 10.28
N LEU A 273 -11.96 15.17 10.18
CA LEU A 273 -11.69 13.91 9.52
C LEU A 273 -12.46 13.81 8.22
N TYR A 274 -11.75 13.56 7.13
CA TYR A 274 -12.27 13.32 5.78
C TYR A 274 -11.87 11.91 5.29
N LEU A 275 -12.71 11.31 4.46
CA LEU A 275 -12.42 10.02 3.80
C LEU A 275 -11.31 10.15 2.76
N GLY A 276 -11.07 11.38 2.28
CA GLY A 276 -9.93 11.65 1.43
C GLY A 276 -10.04 12.88 0.56
N ARG A 277 -9.03 13.03 -0.30
CA ARG A 277 -8.92 14.11 -1.30
C ARG A 277 -8.16 13.61 -2.54
N PRO A 278 -8.41 14.18 -3.75
CA PRO A 278 -7.82 13.65 -4.99
C PRO A 278 -6.42 14.24 -5.20
N TRP A 279 -5.38 13.47 -4.94
CA TRP A 279 -4.01 13.90 -5.26
C TRP A 279 -3.81 14.11 -6.77
N ARG A 280 -4.61 13.37 -7.59
CA ARG A 280 -4.68 13.57 -9.05
C ARG A 280 -6.15 13.62 -9.50
N PRO A 281 -6.44 14.22 -10.68
CA PRO A 281 -7.81 14.60 -11.07
C PRO A 281 -8.83 13.46 -11.12
N TYR A 282 -8.39 12.23 -11.38
CA TYR A 282 -9.30 11.08 -11.54
C TYR A 282 -9.26 10.13 -10.32
N GLY A 283 -8.79 10.61 -9.17
CA GLY A 283 -8.76 9.82 -7.93
C GLY A 283 -10.04 9.02 -7.74
N THR A 284 -9.93 7.71 -7.52
CA THR A 284 -11.09 6.83 -7.38
C THR A 284 -11.02 6.11 -6.03
N VAL A 285 -12.01 6.37 -5.16
CA VAL A 285 -12.10 5.72 -3.84
C VAL A 285 -13.54 5.35 -3.54
N VAL A 286 -13.75 4.10 -3.12
CA VAL A 286 -15.08 3.56 -2.81
C VAL A 286 -15.07 2.84 -1.47
N PHE A 287 -16.05 3.15 -0.63
CA PHE A 287 -16.31 2.43 0.61
C PHE A 287 -17.54 1.55 0.43
N LEU A 288 -17.40 0.26 0.70
CA LEU A 288 -18.45 -0.74 0.66
C LEU A 288 -18.64 -1.30 2.07
N ASN A 289 -19.87 -1.42 2.54
CA ASN A 289 -20.21 -2.10 3.79
C ASN A 289 -19.36 -1.64 5.01
N THR A 290 -18.84 -0.43 4.98
CA THR A 290 -17.87 0.06 5.97
C THR A 290 -18.57 0.68 7.17
N ALA A 291 -18.12 0.33 8.39
CA ALA A 291 -18.60 0.91 9.64
C ALA A 291 -17.75 2.11 10.05
N MET A 292 -18.32 3.32 10.01
CA MET A 292 -17.64 4.58 10.34
C MET A 292 -17.97 5.02 11.77
N TYR A 293 -17.16 4.58 12.73
CA TYR A 293 -17.31 4.94 14.14
C TYR A 293 -16.78 6.35 14.44
N ALA A 294 -15.76 6.80 13.74
CA ALA A 294 -15.27 8.17 13.81
C ALA A 294 -16.27 9.15 13.16
N LYS A 295 -16.33 10.38 13.70
CA LYS A 295 -17.09 11.46 13.09
C LYS A 295 -16.37 11.96 11.83
N VAL A 296 -16.89 11.62 10.67
CA VAL A 296 -16.45 12.15 9.37
C VAL A 296 -17.16 13.47 9.09
N GLN A 297 -16.47 14.44 8.50
CA GLN A 297 -17.07 15.69 8.04
C GLN A 297 -18.23 15.43 7.05
N ALA A 298 -19.24 16.30 7.06
CA ALA A 298 -20.47 16.08 6.31
C ALA A 298 -20.22 15.85 4.82
N GLU A 299 -19.31 16.60 4.20
CA GLU A 299 -18.92 16.47 2.80
C GLU A 299 -18.18 15.18 2.52
N GLY A 300 -17.57 14.57 3.53
CA GLY A 300 -16.78 13.33 3.46
C GLY A 300 -15.46 13.46 2.71
N TRP A 301 -15.37 14.40 1.77
CA TRP A 301 -14.28 14.56 0.83
C TRP A 301 -13.92 16.03 0.68
N LEU A 302 -12.63 16.31 0.48
CA LEU A 302 -12.14 17.68 0.29
C LEU A 302 -11.41 17.78 -1.07
N ASP A 303 -11.46 18.96 -1.69
CA ASP A 303 -10.69 19.20 -2.90
C ASP A 303 -9.20 19.36 -2.60
N TRP A 304 -8.36 19.14 -3.60
CA TRP A 304 -6.92 19.31 -3.45
C TRP A 304 -6.55 20.79 -3.52
N ALA A 305 -6.17 21.40 -2.40
CA ALA A 305 -5.94 22.84 -2.29
C ALA A 305 -4.90 23.39 -3.31
N GLN A 306 -3.88 22.61 -3.64
CA GLN A 306 -2.85 23.00 -4.61
C GLN A 306 -3.30 22.86 -6.08
N LYS A 307 -4.44 22.19 -6.32
CA LYS A 307 -5.07 22.06 -7.65
C LYS A 307 -6.59 22.08 -7.50
N PRO A 308 -7.18 23.25 -7.21
CA PRO A 308 -8.63 23.38 -7.05
C PRO A 308 -9.40 22.88 -8.28
N GLY A 309 -10.47 22.17 -8.04
CA GLY A 309 -11.32 21.57 -9.09
C GLY A 309 -10.96 20.11 -9.42
N SER A 310 -9.90 19.54 -8.85
CA SER A 310 -9.54 18.12 -9.06
C SER A 310 -10.63 17.16 -8.61
N ILE A 311 -11.40 17.53 -7.60
CA ILE A 311 -12.50 16.72 -7.07
C ILE A 311 -13.65 16.58 -8.07
N ALA A 312 -13.81 17.51 -9.03
CA ALA A 312 -14.89 17.46 -10.01
C ALA A 312 -14.79 16.28 -10.98
N THR A 313 -13.61 15.72 -11.17
CA THR A 313 -13.37 14.54 -12.03
C THR A 313 -13.04 13.27 -11.25
N ALA A 314 -12.92 13.38 -9.93
CA ALA A 314 -12.70 12.24 -9.05
C ALA A 314 -13.98 11.35 -9.00
N THR A 315 -13.79 10.09 -8.68
CA THR A 315 -14.87 9.14 -8.45
C THR A 315 -14.85 8.71 -6.98
N TYR A 316 -15.81 9.26 -6.22
CA TYR A 316 -15.99 8.92 -4.82
C TYR A 316 -17.35 8.28 -4.61
N GLY A 317 -17.40 7.15 -3.93
CA GLY A 317 -18.64 6.42 -3.72
C GLY A 317 -18.72 5.72 -2.38
N GLU A 318 -19.95 5.57 -1.90
CA GLU A 318 -20.28 4.78 -0.71
C GLU A 318 -21.46 3.87 -1.00
N TYR A 319 -21.37 2.62 -0.56
CA TYR A 319 -22.46 1.66 -0.57
C TYR A 319 -22.59 1.00 0.79
N ASN A 320 -23.80 1.06 1.36
CA ASN A 320 -24.12 0.40 2.61
C ASN A 320 -23.18 0.75 3.79
N SER A 321 -22.58 1.95 3.80
CA SER A 321 -21.80 2.45 4.94
C SER A 321 -22.71 2.75 6.13
N THR A 322 -22.23 2.47 7.35
CA THR A 322 -22.97 2.63 8.61
C THR A 322 -22.19 3.44 9.65
N GLY A 323 -22.85 3.78 10.76
CA GLY A 323 -22.23 4.51 11.87
C GLY A 323 -22.33 6.04 11.76
N VAL A 324 -21.82 6.72 12.76
CA VAL A 324 -21.95 8.19 12.88
C VAL A 324 -21.23 8.95 11.76
N GLY A 325 -20.16 8.38 11.23
CA GLY A 325 -19.39 8.95 10.13
C GLY A 325 -20.04 8.79 8.76
N ALA A 326 -21.04 7.91 8.60
CA ALA A 326 -21.74 7.69 7.34
C ALA A 326 -23.00 8.59 7.17
N ALA A 327 -23.25 9.49 8.10
CA ALA A 327 -24.47 10.29 8.13
C ALA A 327 -24.41 11.50 7.20
N GLY A 328 -25.23 11.49 6.14
CA GLY A 328 -25.60 12.65 5.30
C GLY A 328 -24.45 13.43 4.63
N GLY A 329 -24.82 14.45 3.86
CA GLY A 329 -23.91 15.53 3.43
C GLY A 329 -22.90 15.20 2.33
N ARG A 330 -22.95 14.01 1.73
CA ARG A 330 -21.97 13.53 0.72
C ARG A 330 -22.24 14.03 -0.70
N GLU A 331 -23.44 14.49 -0.97
CA GLU A 331 -24.03 14.67 -2.32
C GLU A 331 -23.23 15.58 -3.24
N LYS A 332 -22.44 16.46 -2.64
CA LYS A 332 -21.66 17.42 -3.43
C LYS A 332 -20.50 16.75 -4.19
N TYR A 333 -19.87 15.74 -3.61
CA TYR A 333 -18.64 15.18 -4.16
C TYR A 333 -18.62 13.66 -4.25
N ALA A 334 -19.49 12.99 -3.53
CA ALA A 334 -19.54 11.54 -3.52
C ALA A 334 -20.92 11.04 -3.86
N LYS A 335 -20.99 9.88 -4.49
CA LYS A 335 -22.21 9.21 -4.89
C LYS A 335 -22.59 8.14 -3.87
N ARG A 336 -23.85 8.12 -3.45
CA ARG A 336 -24.44 6.90 -2.88
C ARG A 336 -24.68 5.92 -4.00
N LEU A 337 -23.93 4.85 -4.02
CA LEU A 337 -24.00 3.84 -5.07
C LEU A 337 -25.24 2.97 -4.87
N THR A 338 -25.89 2.63 -5.98
CA THR A 338 -26.84 1.51 -6.02
C THR A 338 -26.08 0.19 -5.96
N ALA A 339 -26.77 -0.92 -5.65
CA ALA A 339 -26.16 -2.24 -5.67
C ALA A 339 -25.52 -2.56 -7.05
N ALA A 340 -26.17 -2.19 -8.14
CA ALA A 340 -25.66 -2.41 -9.49
C ALA A 340 -24.37 -1.61 -9.80
N GLU A 341 -24.24 -0.40 -9.23
CA GLU A 341 -23.03 0.40 -9.35
C GLU A 341 -21.90 -0.12 -8.45
N ALA A 342 -22.25 -0.51 -7.22
CA ALA A 342 -21.30 -1.09 -6.28
C ALA A 342 -20.71 -2.44 -6.78
N GLU A 343 -21.49 -3.20 -7.54
CA GLU A 343 -21.07 -4.47 -8.14
C GLU A 343 -19.81 -4.35 -9.02
N GLN A 344 -19.50 -3.16 -9.54
CA GLN A 344 -18.29 -2.90 -10.32
C GLN A 344 -17.03 -2.90 -9.44
N TYR A 345 -17.19 -2.66 -8.14
CA TYR A 345 -16.12 -2.54 -7.16
C TYR A 345 -15.98 -3.78 -6.27
N VAL A 346 -16.65 -4.89 -6.61
CA VAL A 346 -16.51 -6.13 -5.85
C VAL A 346 -15.03 -6.54 -5.79
N PRO A 347 -14.48 -6.77 -4.60
CA PRO A 347 -13.05 -7.07 -4.39
C PRO A 347 -12.50 -8.14 -5.32
N ALA A 348 -13.17 -9.30 -5.42
CA ALA A 348 -12.70 -10.38 -6.27
C ALA A 348 -12.66 -10.05 -7.76
N LYS A 349 -13.54 -9.15 -8.25
CA LYS A 349 -13.52 -8.69 -9.65
C LYS A 349 -12.33 -7.79 -9.91
N LEU A 350 -12.06 -6.86 -9.00
CA LEU A 350 -10.92 -5.94 -9.12
C LEU A 350 -9.58 -6.68 -9.07
N MET A 351 -9.47 -7.67 -8.18
CA MET A 351 -8.24 -8.43 -8.02
C MET A 351 -8.00 -9.40 -9.19
N ALA A 352 -9.05 -9.94 -9.81
CA ALA A 352 -8.92 -10.92 -10.87
C ALA A 352 -8.11 -10.41 -12.08
N GLY A 353 -8.29 -9.15 -12.47
CA GLY A 353 -7.62 -8.62 -13.66
C GLY A 353 -7.80 -9.49 -14.89
N ALA A 354 -6.83 -9.50 -15.79
CA ALA A 354 -6.85 -10.33 -16.99
C ALA A 354 -6.29 -11.76 -16.75
N ASP A 355 -5.53 -11.96 -15.70
CA ASP A 355 -4.88 -13.22 -15.33
C ASP A 355 -5.67 -14.05 -14.31
N GLY A 356 -6.81 -13.54 -13.86
CA GLY A 356 -7.69 -14.24 -12.91
C GLY A 356 -7.12 -14.35 -11.50
N TRP A 357 -6.15 -13.49 -11.11
CA TRP A 357 -5.55 -13.55 -9.79
C TRP A 357 -6.60 -13.34 -8.67
N ARG A 358 -6.58 -14.23 -7.72
CA ARG A 358 -7.47 -14.17 -6.56
C ARG A 358 -6.65 -14.42 -5.30
N PRO A 359 -6.39 -13.38 -4.51
CA PRO A 359 -5.78 -13.56 -3.19
C PRO A 359 -6.70 -14.38 -2.28
N GLU A 360 -6.11 -15.11 -1.34
CA GLU A 360 -6.86 -15.91 -0.37
C GLU A 360 -7.84 -15.03 0.42
N GLY A 361 -9.08 -15.52 0.60
CA GLY A 361 -10.11 -14.85 1.39
C GLY A 361 -10.77 -13.64 0.76
N VAL A 362 -10.44 -13.26 -0.50
CA VAL A 362 -11.13 -12.16 -1.16
C VAL A 362 -12.61 -12.45 -1.40
N TYR A 363 -13.49 -11.52 -1.08
CA TYR A 363 -14.94 -11.66 -1.31
C TYR A 363 -15.29 -11.57 -2.80
N GLY A 364 -16.24 -12.42 -3.22
CA GLY A 364 -16.70 -12.53 -4.59
C GLY A 364 -18.00 -11.79 -4.90
N ASP A 365 -18.68 -11.26 -3.89
CA ASP A 365 -20.01 -10.64 -3.96
C ASP A 365 -20.14 -9.45 -3.02
N LEU A 366 -21.20 -8.67 -3.21
CA LEU A 366 -21.63 -7.65 -2.23
C LEU A 366 -22.40 -8.36 -1.11
N LYS A 367 -21.77 -8.61 0.01
CA LYS A 367 -22.42 -9.22 1.18
C LYS A 367 -23.15 -8.19 2.03
#